data_bf642d7dd2400df126cd7528876ada98
#
_entry.id   bf642d7dd2400df126cd7528876ada98
#
_cell.length_a   1.000
_cell.length_b   1.000
_cell.length_c   1.000
_cell.angle_alpha   90.00
_cell.angle_beta   90.00
_cell.angle_gamma   90.00
#
_symmetry.space_group_name_H-M   'P 1'
#
loop_
_entity.id
_entity.type
_entity.pdbx_description
1 polymer ?
#
loop_
_entity_poly.entity_id
_entity_poly.type
_entity_poly.pdbx_seq_one_letter_code
_entity_poly.pdbx_strand_id
1 'polypeptide(L)'
;MYKRQKLEEIGAESVSDCGGSATNSLVAAAYYGSKCHHVCRVADDEDGNKYLESLKKANVEHIGVSKENSDLPTGKCLIFVTPDAKRTMSSMLGISAFLGSKDIDYDAVENSKIFYIEGYMVTSDENFNAVTSVLKNLNNEDTLKAVSLSDAGIVHGFKDKFLEIESYGIDMIFCNDDEAEAFAGTNDLDQAIEYFKSKPYMTAITKGSEGSVIISCL
;
A
#
# COMPACT_ATOMS: atom_id res chain seq x y z
N MET A 1 23.64 2.08 -5.31
CA MET A 1 24.63 2.27 -6.39
C MET A 1 25.39 0.97 -6.73
N TYR A 2 26.03 0.29 -5.81
CA TYR A 2 26.84 -0.92 -6.06
C TYR A 2 26.11 -2.09 -6.75
N LYS A 3 24.85 -2.37 -6.40
CA LYS A 3 24.09 -3.49 -7.00
C LYS A 3 23.68 -3.24 -8.47
N ARG A 4 23.33 -1.99 -8.83
CA ARG A 4 22.97 -1.62 -10.21
C ARG A 4 24.17 -1.74 -11.15
N GLN A 5 25.32 -1.20 -10.77
CA GLN A 5 26.55 -1.31 -11.55
C GLN A 5 26.91 -2.77 -11.83
N LYS A 6 26.76 -3.65 -10.83
CA LYS A 6 27.07 -5.08 -11.00
C LYS A 6 26.12 -5.81 -11.95
N LEU A 7 24.87 -5.35 -12.08
CA LEU A 7 23.89 -5.88 -13.04
C LEU A 7 24.19 -5.39 -14.46
N GLU A 8 24.58 -4.14 -14.62
CA GLU A 8 25.00 -3.57 -15.90
C GLU A 8 26.28 -4.28 -16.44
N GLU A 9 27.19 -4.64 -15.53
CA GLU A 9 28.40 -5.41 -15.86
C GLU A 9 28.09 -6.82 -16.43
N ILE A 10 27.00 -7.44 -16.07
CA ILE A 10 26.56 -8.75 -16.59
C ILE A 10 25.58 -8.63 -17.76
N GLY A 11 25.39 -7.40 -18.29
CA GLY A 11 24.54 -7.15 -19.47
C GLY A 11 23.04 -7.25 -19.22
N ALA A 12 22.59 -7.09 -17.98
CA ALA A 12 21.17 -7.04 -17.68
C ALA A 12 20.56 -5.71 -18.16
N GLU A 13 19.50 -5.79 -18.94
CA GLU A 13 18.70 -4.62 -19.29
C GLU A 13 17.95 -4.12 -18.07
N SER A 14 17.96 -2.80 -17.83
CA SER A 14 17.25 -2.18 -16.74
C SER A 14 16.26 -1.14 -17.24
N VAL A 15 15.03 -1.21 -16.76
CA VAL A 15 14.00 -0.20 -16.96
C VAL A 15 13.67 0.42 -15.60
N SER A 16 13.52 1.75 -15.54
CA SER A 16 13.11 2.46 -14.33
C SER A 16 11.75 3.08 -14.57
N ASP A 17 10.81 2.76 -13.71
CA ASP A 17 9.44 3.32 -13.75
C ASP A 17 8.96 3.66 -12.34
N CYS A 18 7.91 4.48 -12.27
CA CYS A 18 7.25 4.80 -11.02
C CYS A 18 6.29 3.68 -10.62
N GLY A 19 6.23 3.38 -9.33
CA GLY A 19 5.39 2.30 -8.83
C GLY A 19 5.01 2.50 -7.35
N GLY A 20 4.52 1.45 -6.78
CA GLY A 20 3.98 1.38 -5.42
C GLY A 20 2.56 0.81 -5.46
N SER A 21 2.19 -0.06 -4.52
CA SER A 21 0.90 -0.74 -4.58
C SER A 21 -0.27 0.25 -4.43
N ALA A 22 -0.19 1.16 -3.46
CA ALA A 22 -1.17 2.24 -3.30
C ALA A 22 -1.21 3.16 -4.52
N THR A 23 -0.03 3.54 -5.04
CA THR A 23 0.08 4.40 -6.23
C THR A 23 -0.61 3.78 -7.42
N ASN A 24 -0.36 2.50 -7.70
CA ASN A 24 -0.97 1.79 -8.82
C ASN A 24 -2.49 1.74 -8.70
N SER A 25 -3.01 1.54 -7.48
CA SER A 25 -4.44 1.55 -7.20
C SER A 25 -5.06 2.92 -7.45
N LEU A 26 -4.40 4.00 -6.99
CA LEU A 26 -4.87 5.38 -7.19
C LEU A 26 -4.81 5.81 -8.66
N VAL A 27 -3.73 5.46 -9.38
CA VAL A 27 -3.60 5.72 -10.82
C VAL A 27 -4.70 5.00 -11.60
N ALA A 28 -5.00 3.75 -11.27
CA ALA A 28 -6.11 3.02 -11.87
C ALA A 28 -7.46 3.68 -11.57
N ALA A 29 -7.71 4.05 -10.31
CA ALA A 29 -8.95 4.73 -9.92
C ALA A 29 -9.10 6.10 -10.63
N ALA A 30 -8.02 6.87 -10.74
CA ALA A 30 -8.02 8.15 -11.45
C ALA A 30 -8.29 7.96 -12.96
N TYR A 31 -7.75 6.90 -13.57
CA TYR A 31 -8.04 6.54 -14.96
C TYR A 31 -9.53 6.26 -15.20
N TYR A 32 -10.22 5.68 -14.19
CA TYR A 32 -11.68 5.48 -14.23
C TYR A 32 -12.49 6.69 -13.76
N GLY A 33 -11.86 7.86 -13.60
CA GLY A 33 -12.53 9.13 -13.33
C GLY A 33 -12.70 9.49 -11.85
N SER A 34 -12.09 8.74 -10.93
CA SER A 34 -12.08 9.11 -9.51
C SER A 34 -11.12 10.29 -9.26
N LYS A 35 -11.50 11.18 -8.32
CA LYS A 35 -10.56 12.14 -7.75
C LYS A 35 -9.73 11.41 -6.70
N CYS A 36 -8.42 11.40 -6.89
CA CYS A 36 -7.50 10.69 -6.03
C CYS A 36 -6.49 11.63 -5.39
N HIS A 37 -6.29 11.48 -4.08
CA HIS A 37 -5.27 12.15 -3.30
C HIS A 37 -4.32 11.09 -2.73
N HIS A 38 -3.03 11.27 -2.94
CA HIS A 38 -2.01 10.34 -2.46
C HIS A 38 -1.14 11.00 -1.41
N VAL A 39 -1.13 10.42 -0.22
CA VAL A 39 -0.17 10.78 0.82
C VAL A 39 1.06 9.91 0.65
N CYS A 40 2.19 10.52 0.32
CA CYS A 40 3.46 9.85 0.14
C CYS A 40 4.60 10.74 0.62
N ARG A 41 5.76 10.14 0.86
CA ARG A 41 6.97 10.87 1.22
C ARG A 41 8.10 10.49 0.27
N VAL A 42 8.61 11.49 -0.44
CA VAL A 42 9.74 11.36 -1.36
C VAL A 42 10.83 12.36 -0.99
N ALA A 43 12.08 12.07 -1.35
CA ALA A 43 13.20 12.98 -1.17
C ALA A 43 13.23 14.05 -2.27
N ASP A 44 13.96 15.14 -2.05
CA ASP A 44 14.27 16.14 -3.07
C ASP A 44 15.43 15.64 -3.96
N ASP A 45 15.18 14.52 -4.66
CA ASP A 45 16.10 13.89 -5.59
C ASP A 45 15.44 13.66 -6.96
N GLU A 46 16.22 13.19 -7.93
CA GLU A 46 15.74 12.95 -9.28
C GLU A 46 14.58 11.96 -9.33
N ASP A 47 14.64 10.89 -8.53
CA ASP A 47 13.60 9.87 -8.50
C ASP A 47 12.32 10.39 -7.84
N GLY A 48 12.43 11.19 -6.77
CA GLY A 48 11.30 11.87 -6.14
C GLY A 48 10.59 12.82 -7.09
N ASN A 49 11.36 13.64 -7.82
CA ASN A 49 10.80 14.55 -8.81
C ASN A 49 10.09 13.81 -9.95
N LYS A 50 10.69 12.73 -10.48
CA LYS A 50 10.05 11.86 -11.50
C LYS A 50 8.75 11.25 -10.97
N TYR A 51 8.75 10.80 -9.72
CA TYR A 51 7.57 10.22 -9.09
C TYR A 51 6.42 11.22 -9.00
N LEU A 52 6.68 12.44 -8.52
CA LEU A 52 5.67 13.49 -8.44
C LEU A 52 5.13 13.91 -9.81
N GLU A 53 5.99 13.98 -10.82
CA GLU A 53 5.56 14.23 -12.20
C GLU A 53 4.66 13.10 -12.73
N SER A 54 4.95 11.85 -12.39
CA SER A 54 4.12 10.70 -12.75
C SER A 54 2.72 10.78 -12.14
N LEU A 55 2.61 11.10 -10.86
CA LEU A 55 1.33 11.33 -10.19
C LEU A 55 0.52 12.42 -10.88
N LYS A 56 1.17 13.56 -11.20
CA LYS A 56 0.53 14.67 -11.89
C LYS A 56 0.02 14.27 -13.28
N LYS A 57 0.79 13.51 -14.04
CA LYS A 57 0.38 12.98 -15.36
C LYS A 57 -0.82 12.04 -15.27
N ALA A 58 -0.93 11.31 -14.18
CA ALA A 58 -2.04 10.40 -13.91
C ALA A 58 -3.28 11.10 -13.30
N ASN A 59 -3.26 12.43 -13.13
CA ASN A 59 -4.28 13.20 -12.41
C ASN A 59 -4.50 12.73 -10.96
N VAL A 60 -3.45 12.28 -10.31
CA VAL A 60 -3.44 11.98 -8.88
C VAL A 60 -2.83 13.17 -8.15
N GLU A 61 -3.62 13.81 -7.31
CA GLU A 61 -3.11 14.85 -6.43
C GLU A 61 -2.31 14.21 -5.29
N HIS A 62 -1.26 14.84 -4.86
CA HIS A 62 -0.50 14.42 -3.70
C HIS A 62 -0.57 15.47 -2.62
N ILE A 63 -0.84 15.02 -1.42
CA ILE A 63 -0.97 15.85 -0.23
C ILE A 63 0.11 15.41 0.76
N GLY A 64 0.66 16.39 1.49
CA GLY A 64 1.57 16.09 2.58
C GLY A 64 2.98 15.65 2.14
N VAL A 65 3.41 16.03 0.93
CA VAL A 65 4.80 15.78 0.53
C VAL A 65 5.74 16.63 1.36
N SER A 66 6.40 16.01 2.33
CA SER A 66 7.40 16.69 3.13
C SER A 66 8.70 16.85 2.32
N LYS A 67 9.12 18.12 2.13
CA LYS A 67 10.45 18.48 1.61
C LYS A 67 11.48 18.62 2.72
N GLU A 68 11.26 17.99 3.86
CA GLU A 68 12.27 18.02 4.93
C GLU A 68 13.57 17.43 4.41
N ASN A 69 14.65 18.20 4.56
CA ASN A 69 15.99 17.77 4.22
C ASN A 69 16.30 16.49 5.00
N SER A 70 16.34 15.40 4.28
CA SER A 70 16.73 14.10 4.80
C SER A 70 17.90 13.62 3.97
N ASP A 71 18.90 13.06 4.61
CA ASP A 71 20.01 12.37 3.92
C ASP A 71 19.56 11.04 3.27
N LEU A 72 18.28 10.68 3.45
CA LEU A 72 17.73 9.46 2.89
C LEU A 72 17.18 9.72 1.49
N PRO A 73 17.44 8.84 0.52
CA PRO A 73 16.90 8.96 -0.82
C PRO A 73 15.43 8.57 -0.88
N THR A 74 14.78 8.90 -1.99
CA THR A 74 13.47 8.35 -2.37
C THR A 74 13.49 6.83 -2.36
N GLY A 75 12.42 6.21 -1.88
CA GLY A 75 12.24 4.77 -1.81
C GLY A 75 12.35 4.12 -3.20
N LYS A 76 12.97 2.93 -3.27
CA LYS A 76 13.18 2.18 -4.52
C LYS A 76 12.95 0.71 -4.30
N CYS A 77 12.37 0.06 -5.31
CA CYS A 77 12.29 -1.39 -5.37
C CYS A 77 13.06 -1.89 -6.60
N LEU A 78 14.04 -2.74 -6.36
CA LEU A 78 14.74 -3.44 -7.42
C LEU A 78 14.01 -4.77 -7.68
N ILE A 79 13.50 -4.93 -8.90
CA ILE A 79 12.74 -6.10 -9.31
C ILE A 79 13.59 -6.90 -10.29
N PHE A 80 13.88 -8.14 -9.94
CA PHE A 80 14.52 -9.11 -10.81
C PHE A 80 13.44 -9.97 -11.45
N VAL A 81 13.43 -10.00 -12.78
CA VAL A 81 12.51 -10.85 -13.55
C VAL A 81 13.31 -11.94 -14.22
N THR A 82 12.99 -13.19 -13.91
CA THR A 82 13.62 -14.35 -14.54
C THR A 82 12.89 -14.76 -15.82
N PRO A 83 13.51 -15.55 -16.73
CA PRO A 83 12.87 -15.96 -17.99
C PRO A 83 11.52 -16.69 -17.84
N ASP A 84 11.27 -17.29 -16.69
CA ASP A 84 9.97 -17.91 -16.33
C ASP A 84 8.96 -16.90 -15.78
N ALA A 85 9.22 -15.59 -15.94
CA ALA A 85 8.40 -14.48 -15.47
C ALA A 85 8.24 -14.39 -13.94
N LYS A 86 9.04 -15.12 -13.15
CA LYS A 86 9.06 -14.94 -11.70
C LYS A 86 9.78 -13.65 -11.32
N ARG A 87 9.28 -13.03 -10.25
CA ARG A 87 9.79 -11.75 -9.76
C ARG A 87 10.36 -11.92 -8.35
N THR A 88 11.58 -11.42 -8.16
CA THR A 88 12.16 -11.25 -6.83
C THR A 88 12.35 -9.75 -6.60
N MET A 89 11.83 -9.26 -5.50
CA MET A 89 11.83 -7.84 -5.17
C MET A 89 12.78 -7.55 -4.00
N SER A 90 13.53 -6.47 -4.11
CA SER A 90 14.40 -5.95 -3.04
C SER A 90 14.08 -4.48 -2.84
N SER A 91 13.34 -4.16 -1.79
CA SER A 91 12.89 -2.80 -1.49
C SER A 91 13.86 -2.10 -0.53
N MET A 92 14.09 -0.82 -0.81
CA MET A 92 14.72 0.13 0.07
C MET A 92 13.72 1.28 0.26
N LEU A 93 13.13 1.37 1.43
CA LEU A 93 12.07 2.34 1.70
C LEU A 93 12.59 3.80 1.68
N GLY A 94 13.85 4.02 2.03
CA GLY A 94 14.40 5.37 2.09
C GLY A 94 13.56 6.27 2.99
N ILE A 95 13.29 7.48 2.51
CA ILE A 95 12.52 8.48 3.27
C ILE A 95 11.04 8.08 3.47
N SER A 96 10.47 7.20 2.63
CA SER A 96 9.07 6.78 2.76
C SER A 96 8.77 6.01 4.04
N ALA A 97 9.80 5.39 4.67
CA ALA A 97 9.66 4.76 5.98
C ALA A 97 9.33 5.73 7.12
N PHE A 98 9.48 7.02 6.89
CA PHE A 98 9.31 8.09 7.89
C PHE A 98 8.09 8.98 7.62
N LEU A 99 7.13 8.51 6.84
CA LEU A 99 5.85 9.18 6.69
C LEU A 99 5.13 9.19 8.05
N GLY A 100 4.93 10.37 8.60
CA GLY A 100 4.37 10.56 9.93
C GLY A 100 3.01 11.27 9.91
N SER A 101 2.39 11.41 11.09
CA SER A 101 1.08 12.06 11.23
C SER A 101 1.06 13.50 10.74
N LYS A 102 2.19 14.20 10.76
CA LYS A 102 2.34 15.57 10.25
C LYS A 102 2.27 15.68 8.72
N ASP A 103 2.47 14.55 8.02
CA ASP A 103 2.41 14.49 6.56
C ASP A 103 0.96 14.24 6.06
N ILE A 104 0.01 14.03 6.97
CA ILE A 104 -1.39 13.77 6.67
C ILE A 104 -2.18 15.08 6.57
N ASP A 105 -2.90 15.24 5.48
CA ASP A 105 -3.95 16.27 5.37
C ASP A 105 -5.27 15.67 5.89
N TYR A 106 -5.58 15.97 7.14
CA TYR A 106 -6.78 15.44 7.80
C TYR A 106 -8.07 15.99 7.17
N ASP A 107 -8.05 17.23 6.66
CA ASP A 107 -9.22 17.80 5.99
C ASP A 107 -9.52 17.05 4.69
N ALA A 108 -8.50 16.67 3.93
CA ALA A 108 -8.68 15.86 2.73
C ALA A 108 -9.20 14.46 3.05
N VAL A 109 -8.74 13.84 4.14
CA VAL A 109 -9.25 12.53 4.60
C VAL A 109 -10.71 12.64 4.99
N GLU A 110 -11.09 13.61 5.82
CA GLU A 110 -12.47 13.85 6.27
C GLU A 110 -13.45 14.11 5.10
N ASN A 111 -12.96 14.71 4.00
CA ASN A 111 -13.77 14.99 2.82
C ASN A 111 -13.68 13.90 1.74
N SER A 112 -12.98 12.79 2.01
CA SER A 112 -12.87 11.68 1.07
C SER A 112 -14.03 10.69 1.27
N LYS A 113 -14.37 9.95 0.20
CA LYS A 113 -15.32 8.83 0.28
C LYS A 113 -14.67 7.54 0.77
N ILE A 114 -13.37 7.38 0.48
CA ILE A 114 -12.61 6.19 0.84
C ILE A 114 -11.24 6.64 1.34
N PHE A 115 -10.88 6.21 2.53
CA PHE A 115 -9.52 6.26 3.05
C PHE A 115 -8.90 4.89 2.87
N TYR A 116 -7.93 4.80 1.93
CA TYR A 116 -7.27 3.54 1.59
C TYR A 116 -5.91 3.43 2.27
N ILE A 117 -5.70 2.34 2.98
CA ILE A 117 -4.50 2.02 3.76
C ILE A 117 -3.74 0.88 3.07
N GLU A 118 -2.49 1.13 2.71
CA GLU A 118 -1.58 0.10 2.22
C GLU A 118 -1.00 -0.70 3.39
N GLY A 119 -1.07 -2.03 3.32
CA GLY A 119 -0.63 -2.91 4.41
C GLY A 119 0.85 -2.76 4.78
N TYR A 120 1.70 -2.35 3.85
CA TYR A 120 3.10 -2.05 4.16
C TYR A 120 3.30 -0.96 5.22
N MET A 121 2.29 -0.13 5.50
CA MET A 121 2.34 0.90 6.56
C MET A 121 2.59 0.32 7.95
N VAL A 122 2.31 -0.97 8.20
CA VAL A 122 2.57 -1.63 9.48
C VAL A 122 4.06 -1.89 9.74
N THR A 123 4.92 -1.83 8.71
CA THR A 123 6.35 -2.20 8.80
C THR A 123 7.23 -1.14 9.45
N SER A 124 6.76 0.09 9.56
CA SER A 124 7.43 1.19 10.27
C SER A 124 6.52 1.71 11.38
N ASP A 125 7.07 2.01 12.55
CA ASP A 125 6.28 2.54 13.65
C ASP A 125 5.76 3.95 13.34
N GLU A 126 6.51 4.77 12.62
CA GLU A 126 6.06 6.11 12.22
C GLU A 126 4.88 6.03 11.24
N ASN A 127 4.98 5.16 10.22
CA ASN A 127 3.90 4.94 9.26
C ASN A 127 2.66 4.37 9.96
N PHE A 128 2.83 3.39 10.83
CA PHE A 128 1.75 2.79 11.60
C PHE A 128 1.04 3.82 12.51
N ASN A 129 1.83 4.65 13.21
CA ASN A 129 1.30 5.73 14.03
C ASN A 129 0.54 6.79 13.20
N ALA A 130 1.01 7.08 11.98
CA ALA A 130 0.28 7.96 11.06
C ALA A 130 -1.10 7.39 10.71
N VAL A 131 -1.17 6.11 10.32
CA VAL A 131 -2.44 5.42 10.01
C VAL A 131 -3.38 5.42 11.21
N THR A 132 -2.90 4.96 12.38
CA THR A 132 -3.73 4.89 13.59
C THR A 132 -4.17 6.26 14.09
N SER A 133 -3.35 7.31 13.87
CA SER A 133 -3.74 8.69 14.15
C SER A 133 -4.92 9.14 13.29
N VAL A 134 -4.94 8.80 12.00
CA VAL A 134 -6.11 9.06 11.14
C VAL A 134 -7.33 8.30 11.66
N LEU A 135 -7.20 6.99 11.86
CA LEU A 135 -8.33 6.14 12.29
C LEU A 135 -8.94 6.58 13.63
N LYS A 136 -8.12 7.09 14.56
CA LYS A 136 -8.56 7.63 15.85
C LYS A 136 -9.32 8.96 15.76
N ASN A 137 -8.99 9.78 14.76
CA ASN A 137 -9.47 11.16 14.65
C ASN A 137 -10.46 11.36 13.50
N LEU A 138 -10.71 10.33 12.68
CA LEU A 138 -11.69 10.39 11.60
C LEU A 138 -13.10 10.44 12.18
N ASN A 139 -13.76 11.60 12.00
CA ASN A 139 -15.10 11.85 12.54
C ASN A 139 -16.19 11.65 11.47
N ASN A 140 -15.84 11.68 10.20
CA ASN A 140 -16.81 11.47 9.12
C ASN A 140 -17.11 9.96 8.99
N GLU A 141 -18.28 9.56 9.47
CA GLU A 141 -18.77 8.18 9.40
C GLU A 141 -19.05 7.71 7.95
N ASP A 142 -19.21 8.66 7.01
CA ASP A 142 -19.42 8.36 5.59
C ASP A 142 -18.12 8.02 4.85
N THR A 143 -16.94 8.27 5.45
CA THR A 143 -15.65 7.90 4.88
C THR A 143 -15.37 6.43 5.13
N LEU A 144 -15.43 5.61 4.08
CA LEU A 144 -15.13 4.18 4.14
C LEU A 144 -13.62 3.95 4.36
N LYS A 145 -13.29 3.05 5.27
CA LYS A 145 -11.92 2.67 5.62
C LYS A 145 -11.57 1.35 4.93
N ALA A 146 -10.68 1.41 3.96
CA ALA A 146 -10.25 0.26 3.18
C ALA A 146 -8.79 -0.09 3.44
N VAL A 147 -8.48 -1.36 3.59
CA VAL A 147 -7.14 -1.88 3.90
C VAL A 147 -6.73 -2.93 2.88
N SER A 148 -5.53 -2.82 2.30
CA SER A 148 -4.88 -3.94 1.61
C SER A 148 -3.96 -4.68 2.56
N LEU A 149 -3.95 -6.00 2.52
CA LEU A 149 -3.02 -6.80 3.32
C LEU A 149 -1.60 -6.81 2.72
N SER A 150 -1.47 -6.58 1.41
CA SER A 150 -0.25 -6.29 0.65
C SER A 150 0.75 -7.44 0.48
N ASP A 151 0.99 -8.26 1.48
CA ASP A 151 1.95 -9.39 1.42
C ASP A 151 1.73 -10.35 2.60
N ALA A 152 1.68 -11.66 2.33
CA ALA A 152 1.44 -12.67 3.36
C ALA A 152 2.53 -12.71 4.45
N GLY A 153 3.80 -12.46 4.08
CA GLY A 153 4.90 -12.38 5.05
C GLY A 153 4.76 -11.16 5.98
N ILE A 154 4.28 -10.04 5.44
CA ILE A 154 3.97 -8.85 6.26
C ILE A 154 2.80 -9.14 7.21
N VAL A 155 1.76 -9.82 6.74
CA VAL A 155 0.63 -10.24 7.59
C VAL A 155 1.12 -11.12 8.74
N HIS A 156 1.95 -12.13 8.47
CA HIS A 156 2.52 -12.99 9.51
C HIS A 156 3.38 -12.21 10.51
N GLY A 157 4.24 -11.32 10.02
CA GLY A 157 5.18 -10.58 10.86
C GLY A 157 4.55 -9.47 11.72
N PHE A 158 3.41 -8.92 11.29
CA PHE A 158 2.78 -7.75 11.89
C PHE A 158 1.28 -7.94 12.16
N LYS A 159 0.84 -9.17 12.36
CA LYS A 159 -0.58 -9.49 12.54
C LYS A 159 -1.25 -8.65 13.63
N ASP A 160 -0.59 -8.43 14.74
CA ASP A 160 -1.13 -7.64 15.85
C ASP A 160 -1.44 -6.19 15.43
N LYS A 161 -0.60 -5.59 14.58
CA LYS A 161 -0.84 -4.24 14.04
C LYS A 161 -2.04 -4.21 13.09
N PHE A 162 -2.22 -5.25 12.27
CA PHE A 162 -3.41 -5.38 11.43
C PHE A 162 -4.69 -5.55 12.26
N LEU A 163 -4.65 -6.33 13.33
CA LEU A 163 -5.77 -6.49 14.25
C LEU A 163 -6.08 -5.18 15.00
N GLU A 164 -5.06 -4.38 15.32
CA GLU A 164 -5.28 -3.04 15.85
C GLU A 164 -5.98 -2.15 14.82
N ILE A 165 -5.55 -2.14 13.55
CA ILE A 165 -6.24 -1.40 12.48
C ILE A 165 -7.69 -1.88 12.34
N GLU A 166 -7.93 -3.20 12.34
CA GLU A 166 -9.27 -3.79 12.29
C GLU A 166 -10.17 -3.26 13.42
N SER A 167 -9.60 -3.11 14.63
CA SER A 167 -10.35 -2.67 15.82
C SER A 167 -10.92 -1.24 15.71
N TYR A 168 -10.43 -0.41 14.78
CA TYR A 168 -10.98 0.91 14.48
C TYR A 168 -12.20 0.88 13.55
N GLY A 169 -12.74 -0.31 13.26
CA GLY A 169 -13.96 -0.46 12.45
C GLY A 169 -13.70 -0.15 10.98
N ILE A 170 -12.92 -1.00 10.32
CA ILE A 170 -12.70 -0.96 8.88
C ILE A 170 -13.94 -1.45 8.11
N ASP A 171 -14.09 -0.99 6.86
CA ASP A 171 -15.24 -1.31 6.01
C ASP A 171 -14.89 -2.31 4.91
N MET A 172 -13.60 -2.35 4.49
CA MET A 172 -13.16 -3.21 3.40
C MET A 172 -11.76 -3.75 3.63
N ILE A 173 -11.55 -5.04 3.28
CA ILE A 173 -10.22 -5.65 3.13
C ILE A 173 -10.02 -6.11 1.68
N PHE A 174 -8.83 -5.83 1.13
CA PHE A 174 -8.35 -6.34 -0.14
C PHE A 174 -7.14 -7.25 0.11
N CYS A 175 -7.17 -8.48 -0.41
CA CYS A 175 -6.09 -9.43 -0.25
C CYS A 175 -6.06 -10.44 -1.42
N ASN A 176 -4.98 -11.19 -1.52
CA ASN A 176 -4.95 -12.42 -2.30
C ASN A 176 -5.23 -13.63 -1.39
N ASP A 177 -5.21 -14.85 -1.96
CA ASP A 177 -5.43 -16.12 -1.26
C ASP A 177 -4.40 -16.33 -0.15
N ASP A 178 -3.10 -16.21 -0.43
CA ASP A 178 -2.02 -16.37 0.57
C ASP A 178 -2.14 -15.36 1.73
N GLU A 179 -2.49 -14.12 1.43
CA GLU A 179 -2.71 -13.07 2.42
C GLU A 179 -3.96 -13.34 3.28
N ALA A 180 -5.02 -13.83 2.65
CA ALA A 180 -6.25 -14.20 3.35
C ALA A 180 -6.01 -15.35 4.34
N GLU A 181 -5.30 -16.39 3.92
CA GLU A 181 -4.91 -17.53 4.76
C GLU A 181 -4.03 -17.07 5.92
N ALA A 182 -3.02 -16.24 5.66
CA ALA A 182 -2.15 -15.66 6.68
C ALA A 182 -2.93 -14.85 7.72
N PHE A 183 -3.88 -14.03 7.26
CA PHE A 183 -4.70 -13.21 8.15
C PHE A 183 -5.69 -14.05 8.97
N ALA A 184 -6.31 -15.05 8.37
CA ALA A 184 -7.20 -15.99 9.06
C ALA A 184 -6.44 -16.94 10.00
N GLY A 185 -5.13 -17.16 9.77
CA GLY A 185 -4.30 -18.10 10.54
C GLY A 185 -4.53 -19.55 10.15
N THR A 186 -4.75 -19.81 8.87
CA THR A 186 -4.96 -21.13 8.27
C THR A 186 -4.07 -21.28 7.03
N ASN A 187 -4.00 -22.49 6.46
CA ASN A 187 -3.40 -22.78 5.17
C ASN A 187 -4.46 -23.39 4.21
N ASP A 188 -5.69 -22.97 4.36
CA ASP A 188 -6.86 -23.48 3.62
C ASP A 188 -7.76 -22.29 3.28
N LEU A 189 -7.88 -21.98 1.99
CA LEU A 189 -8.63 -20.83 1.50
C LEU A 189 -10.13 -20.91 1.88
N ASP A 190 -10.73 -22.08 1.90
CA ASP A 190 -12.15 -22.21 2.28
C ASP A 190 -12.35 -21.84 3.76
N GLN A 191 -11.41 -22.23 4.63
CA GLN A 191 -11.42 -21.80 6.04
C GLN A 191 -11.17 -20.30 6.18
N ALA A 192 -10.28 -19.72 5.37
CA ALA A 192 -10.07 -18.28 5.33
C ALA A 192 -11.34 -17.53 4.89
N ILE A 193 -12.02 -18.03 3.87
CA ILE A 193 -13.31 -17.48 3.42
C ILE A 193 -14.36 -17.53 4.54
N GLU A 194 -14.49 -18.66 5.25
CA GLU A 194 -15.42 -18.75 6.39
C GLU A 194 -15.05 -17.78 7.52
N TYR A 195 -13.76 -17.58 7.78
CA TYR A 195 -13.29 -16.57 8.73
C TYR A 195 -13.78 -15.18 8.34
N PHE A 196 -13.59 -14.77 7.07
CA PHE A 196 -14.02 -13.45 6.61
C PHE A 196 -15.54 -13.30 6.53
N LYS A 197 -16.31 -14.36 6.30
CA LYS A 197 -17.79 -14.33 6.38
C LYS A 197 -18.30 -13.97 7.78
N SER A 198 -17.51 -14.23 8.81
CA SER A 198 -17.87 -13.87 10.19
C SER A 198 -17.59 -12.41 10.55
N LYS A 199 -16.99 -11.65 9.64
CA LYS A 199 -16.53 -10.28 9.90
C LYS A 199 -17.54 -9.23 9.44
N PRO A 200 -17.59 -8.05 10.10
CA PRO A 200 -18.56 -6.99 9.81
C PRO A 200 -18.11 -6.07 8.66
N TYR A 201 -17.26 -6.51 7.75
CA TYR A 201 -16.73 -5.72 6.64
C TYR A 201 -16.67 -6.52 5.35
N MET A 202 -16.66 -5.83 4.22
CA MET A 202 -16.48 -6.45 2.91
C MET A 202 -15.05 -6.97 2.76
N THR A 203 -14.88 -8.15 2.15
CA THR A 203 -13.57 -8.66 1.78
C THR A 203 -13.53 -9.05 0.31
N ALA A 204 -12.50 -8.59 -0.41
CA ALA A 204 -12.21 -8.98 -1.77
C ALA A 204 -10.92 -9.81 -1.80
N ILE A 205 -11.05 -11.09 -2.15
CA ILE A 205 -9.92 -12.04 -2.22
C ILE A 205 -9.65 -12.36 -3.69
N THR A 206 -8.46 -12.00 -4.19
CA THR A 206 -8.02 -12.37 -5.54
C THR A 206 -7.35 -13.75 -5.54
N LYS A 207 -7.58 -14.55 -6.60
CA LYS A 207 -7.07 -15.91 -6.73
C LYS A 207 -6.31 -16.12 -8.05
N GLY A 208 -5.51 -15.13 -8.43
CA GLY A 208 -4.75 -15.17 -9.67
C GLY A 208 -5.63 -15.44 -10.90
N SER A 209 -5.33 -16.50 -11.65
CA SER A 209 -6.08 -16.89 -12.86
C SER A 209 -7.49 -17.46 -12.57
N GLU A 210 -7.79 -17.79 -11.33
CA GLU A 210 -9.09 -18.34 -10.90
C GLU A 210 -10.12 -17.24 -10.56
N GLY A 211 -9.76 -15.98 -10.76
CA GLY A 211 -10.66 -14.84 -10.54
C GLY A 211 -10.61 -14.32 -9.11
N SER A 212 -11.78 -14.02 -8.53
CA SER A 212 -11.87 -13.45 -7.18
C SER A 212 -13.13 -13.88 -6.46
N VAL A 213 -13.09 -13.79 -5.13
CA VAL A 213 -14.24 -13.96 -4.23
C VAL A 213 -14.52 -12.63 -3.53
N ILE A 214 -15.78 -12.20 -3.57
CA ILE A 214 -16.24 -11.03 -2.82
C ILE A 214 -17.16 -11.52 -1.70
N ILE A 215 -16.81 -11.16 -0.48
CA ILE A 215 -17.60 -11.44 0.72
C ILE A 215 -18.18 -10.09 1.16
N SER A 216 -19.50 -9.96 1.17
CA SER A 216 -20.19 -8.76 1.66
C SER A 216 -20.95 -9.09 2.92
N CYS A 217 -20.97 -8.17 3.88
CA CYS A 217 -21.94 -8.19 4.96
C CYS A 217 -23.30 -7.78 4.39
N LEU A 218 -24.23 -8.70 4.31
CA LEU A 218 -25.63 -8.42 4.02
C LEU A 218 -26.34 -8.09 5.32
#